data_d5cc776d6f7dd7c779e68295e92e5c32
#
_entry.id   d5cc776d6f7dd7c779e68295e92e5c32
#
_cell.length_a   1.000
_cell.length_b   1.000
_cell.length_c   1.000
_cell.angle_alpha   90.00
_cell.angle_beta   90.00
_cell.angle_gamma   90.00
#
_symmetry.space_group_name_H-M   'P 1'
#
loop_
_entity.id
_entity.type
_entity.pdbx_description
1 polymer ?
#
loop_
_entity_poly.entity_id
_entity_poly.type
_entity_poly.pdbx_seq_one_letter_code
_entity_poly.pdbx_strand_id
1 'polypeptide(L)'
;MSVMLSCSTAVKEHTTNPSGMMETGKKNIGNLLTLYPKPMTVIGAQVEGKVNWLVVGHTGIIGHDRILVSMNKQHYTDQGIRKSKKLSINLVSREMLPEADYVGSVSGASVDKSNVFDYHIGEKGTPIIDASPLTMECEVVDIYETDGFDNFICSVANTYARTVPADWIIPG
;
A
#
# COMPACT_ATOMS: atom_id res chain seq x y z
N MET A 1 -37.73 49.23 8.67
CA MET A 1 -37.93 47.91 9.28
C MET A 1 -36.68 47.09 9.09
N SER A 2 -35.87 46.97 10.15
CA SER A 2 -34.61 46.26 10.11
C SER A 2 -34.84 44.89 10.75
N VAL A 3 -34.65 43.81 9.97
CA VAL A 3 -34.77 42.43 10.48
C VAL A 3 -33.37 41.99 10.91
N MET A 4 -33.14 41.92 12.22
CA MET A 4 -31.98 41.31 12.78
C MET A 4 -32.13 39.78 12.72
N LEU A 5 -31.30 39.11 11.89
CA LEU A 5 -31.15 37.65 11.96
C LEU A 5 -30.23 37.32 13.15
N SER A 6 -30.81 36.76 14.20
CA SER A 6 -30.08 36.16 15.33
C SER A 6 -29.52 34.81 14.90
N CYS A 7 -28.20 34.74 14.69
CA CYS A 7 -27.48 33.48 14.52
C CYS A 7 -27.26 32.85 15.90
N SER A 8 -28.15 31.91 16.29
CA SER A 8 -27.96 31.10 17.47
C SER A 8 -26.98 29.99 17.20
N THR A 9 -25.70 30.17 17.63
CA THR A 9 -24.74 29.09 17.71
C THR A 9 -25.13 28.17 18.87
N ALA A 10 -25.74 27.03 18.56
CA ALA A 10 -26.00 25.98 19.54
C ALA A 10 -24.65 25.41 19.99
N VAL A 11 -24.17 25.86 21.15
CA VAL A 11 -23.08 25.21 21.88
C VAL A 11 -23.59 23.85 22.32
N LYS A 12 -22.98 22.76 21.83
CA LYS A 12 -23.27 21.42 22.34
C LYS A 12 -22.82 21.36 23.80
N GLU A 13 -23.79 21.25 24.71
CA GLU A 13 -23.49 20.94 26.12
C GLU A 13 -22.84 19.56 26.19
N HIS A 14 -21.64 19.51 26.72
CA HIS A 14 -20.99 18.27 27.06
C HIS A 14 -21.44 17.83 28.46
N THR A 15 -22.23 16.78 28.52
CA THR A 15 -22.60 16.17 29.78
C THR A 15 -21.42 15.45 30.41
N THR A 16 -21.09 15.82 31.65
CA THR A 16 -20.06 15.12 32.46
C THR A 16 -20.76 14.11 33.37
N ASN A 17 -20.18 12.90 33.51
CA ASN A 17 -20.62 11.95 34.52
C ASN A 17 -20.16 12.38 35.93
N PRO A 18 -20.66 11.76 37.03
CA PRO A 18 -20.29 12.12 38.40
C PRO A 18 -18.78 12.02 38.73
N SER A 19 -17.96 11.37 37.90
CA SER A 19 -16.50 11.30 38.04
C SER A 19 -15.77 12.43 37.30
N GLY A 20 -16.50 13.38 36.70
CA GLY A 20 -15.89 14.52 35.98
C GLY A 20 -15.27 14.17 34.63
N MET A 21 -15.38 12.95 34.15
CA MET A 21 -14.91 12.55 32.83
C MET A 21 -15.99 12.85 31.77
N MET A 22 -15.59 13.51 30.68
CA MET A 22 -16.45 13.67 29.51
C MET A 22 -16.75 12.30 28.89
N GLU A 23 -18.04 11.98 28.74
CA GLU A 23 -18.47 10.78 28.05
C GLU A 23 -18.25 10.98 26.53
N THR A 24 -17.13 10.49 26.02
CA THR A 24 -16.74 10.67 24.63
C THR A 24 -17.41 9.67 23.68
N GLY A 25 -18.22 8.73 24.18
CA GLY A 25 -18.79 7.63 23.41
C GLY A 25 -17.74 6.64 22.88
N LYS A 26 -16.46 6.81 23.19
CA LYS A 26 -15.36 5.92 22.78
C LYS A 26 -14.96 5.00 23.93
N LYS A 27 -14.72 3.72 23.58
CA LYS A 27 -14.20 2.71 24.52
C LYS A 27 -12.78 2.32 24.13
N ASN A 28 -11.94 2.06 25.11
CA ASN A 28 -10.66 1.41 24.87
C ASN A 28 -10.90 -0.05 24.45
N ILE A 29 -10.49 -0.42 23.25
CA ILE A 29 -10.63 -1.78 22.69
C ILE A 29 -9.29 -2.54 22.66
N GLY A 30 -8.29 -2.05 23.37
CA GLY A 30 -6.97 -2.67 23.46
C GLY A 30 -5.97 -2.13 22.43
N ASN A 31 -4.81 -2.81 22.36
CA ASN A 31 -3.70 -2.45 21.48
C ASN A 31 -3.89 -3.10 20.09
N LEU A 32 -4.68 -2.47 19.23
CA LEU A 32 -5.01 -2.97 17.90
C LEU A 32 -4.50 -2.04 16.80
N LEU A 33 -3.94 -2.62 15.74
CA LEU A 33 -3.60 -1.91 14.52
C LEU A 33 -4.88 -1.79 13.68
N THR A 34 -5.48 -0.60 13.64
CA THR A 34 -6.81 -0.38 13.04
C THR A 34 -6.83 0.62 11.90
N LEU A 35 -5.70 0.84 11.24
CA LEU A 35 -5.63 1.75 10.09
C LEU A 35 -6.12 1.04 8.81
N TYR A 36 -7.41 0.81 8.73
CA TYR A 36 -8.10 0.17 7.60
C TYR A 36 -9.30 1.01 7.14
N PRO A 37 -9.74 0.90 5.85
CA PRO A 37 -9.19 0.04 4.79
C PRO A 37 -7.86 0.59 4.22
N LYS A 38 -7.05 -0.34 3.68
CA LYS A 38 -5.85 -0.04 2.89
C LYS A 38 -5.98 -0.66 1.50
N PRO A 39 -5.37 -0.09 0.46
CA PRO A 39 -5.35 -0.73 -0.85
C PRO A 39 -4.61 -2.08 -0.75
N MET A 40 -5.16 -3.10 -1.39
CA MET A 40 -4.45 -4.34 -1.61
C MET A 40 -3.44 -4.14 -2.73
N THR A 41 -2.21 -4.60 -2.53
CA THR A 41 -1.14 -4.48 -3.52
C THR A 41 -0.49 -5.83 -3.79
N VAL A 42 -0.11 -6.06 -5.05
CA VAL A 42 0.80 -7.13 -5.45
C VAL A 42 2.17 -6.52 -5.71
N ILE A 43 3.14 -6.96 -4.93
CA ILE A 43 4.54 -6.60 -5.12
C ILE A 43 5.16 -7.55 -6.12
N GLY A 44 5.75 -6.99 -7.17
CA GLY A 44 6.50 -7.73 -8.17
C GLY A 44 8.01 -7.50 -8.04
N ALA A 45 8.79 -8.57 -8.11
CA ALA A 45 10.25 -8.49 -8.13
C ALA A 45 10.85 -9.65 -8.93
N GLN A 46 12.09 -9.50 -9.37
CA GLN A 46 12.86 -10.61 -9.92
C GLN A 46 13.61 -11.34 -8.82
N VAL A 47 13.45 -12.64 -8.76
CA VAL A 47 14.15 -13.53 -7.84
C VAL A 47 14.80 -14.64 -8.66
N GLU A 48 16.12 -14.75 -8.60
CA GLU A 48 16.90 -15.78 -9.34
C GLU A 48 16.60 -15.83 -10.86
N GLY A 49 16.38 -14.65 -11.46
CA GLY A 49 16.10 -14.52 -12.89
C GLY A 49 14.67 -14.75 -13.31
N LYS A 50 13.75 -15.04 -12.36
CA LYS A 50 12.31 -15.18 -12.60
C LYS A 50 11.52 -14.09 -11.90
N VAL A 51 10.40 -13.72 -12.49
CA VAL A 51 9.43 -12.83 -11.84
C VAL A 51 8.71 -13.59 -10.72
N ASN A 52 8.58 -12.94 -9.58
CA ASN A 52 7.81 -13.46 -8.45
C ASN A 52 6.88 -12.37 -7.91
N TRP A 53 5.72 -12.81 -7.42
CA TRP A 53 4.64 -11.97 -6.94
C TRP A 53 4.31 -12.26 -5.48
N LEU A 54 3.95 -11.22 -4.72
CA LEU A 54 3.53 -11.33 -3.33
C LEU A 54 2.46 -10.30 -3.01
N VAL A 55 1.35 -10.71 -2.40
CA VAL A 55 0.38 -9.77 -1.83
C VAL A 55 0.95 -9.14 -0.56
N VAL A 56 0.93 -7.81 -0.50
CA VAL A 56 1.38 -7.03 0.66
C VAL A 56 0.34 -5.99 1.03
N GLY A 57 -0.15 -6.07 2.25
CA GLY A 57 -1.05 -5.06 2.85
C GLY A 57 -0.31 -3.98 3.65
N HIS A 58 0.94 -4.22 4.00
CA HIS A 58 1.74 -3.28 4.80
C HIS A 58 2.50 -2.32 3.88
N THR A 59 1.77 -1.42 3.21
CA THR A 59 2.31 -0.34 2.37
C THR A 59 1.87 1.00 2.94
N GLY A 60 2.65 2.06 2.71
CA GLY A 60 2.31 3.39 3.18
C GLY A 60 3.19 4.47 2.59
N ILE A 61 2.61 5.67 2.42
CA ILE A 61 3.36 6.86 2.03
C ILE A 61 4.09 7.40 3.26
N ILE A 62 5.39 7.70 3.11
CA ILE A 62 6.22 8.34 4.12
C ILE A 62 6.87 9.59 3.53
N GLY A 63 6.49 10.75 4.06
CA GLY A 63 6.92 12.04 3.49
C GLY A 63 6.23 12.34 2.15
N HIS A 64 6.88 13.16 1.33
CA HIS A 64 6.33 13.59 0.03
C HIS A 64 6.87 12.79 -1.16
N ASP A 65 7.93 12.00 -0.97
CA ASP A 65 8.72 11.40 -2.05
C ASP A 65 9.10 9.94 -1.78
N ARG A 66 8.52 9.32 -0.75
CA ARG A 66 8.85 7.94 -0.37
C ARG A 66 7.61 7.10 -0.10
N ILE A 67 7.72 5.83 -0.42
CA ILE A 67 6.74 4.81 -0.10
C ILE A 67 7.40 3.68 0.68
N LEU A 68 6.72 3.17 1.69
CA LEU A 68 7.11 2.03 2.50
C LEU A 68 6.45 0.77 1.96
N VAL A 69 7.22 -0.31 1.84
CA VAL A 69 6.72 -1.67 1.64
C VAL A 69 7.33 -2.55 2.74
N SER A 70 6.49 -3.09 3.61
CA SER A 70 6.93 -3.94 4.71
C SER A 70 6.50 -5.39 4.48
N MET A 71 7.44 -6.33 4.53
CA MET A 71 7.18 -7.75 4.37
C MET A 71 8.05 -8.60 5.29
N ASN A 72 7.58 -9.82 5.56
CA ASN A 72 8.34 -10.77 6.36
C ASN A 72 9.61 -11.20 5.60
N LYS A 73 10.74 -11.25 6.31
CA LYS A 73 12.06 -11.66 5.77
C LYS A 73 12.07 -13.08 5.17
N GLN A 74 11.12 -13.93 5.56
CA GLN A 74 11.00 -15.30 5.05
C GLN A 74 10.31 -15.36 3.67
N HIS A 75 9.71 -14.27 3.20
CA HIS A 75 9.11 -14.27 1.86
C HIS A 75 10.19 -14.39 0.77
N TYR A 76 9.96 -15.28 -0.18
CA TYR A 76 10.87 -15.50 -1.30
C TYR A 76 11.11 -14.22 -2.11
N THR A 77 10.10 -13.35 -2.25
CA THR A 77 10.20 -12.05 -2.92
C THR A 77 11.20 -11.10 -2.24
N ASP A 78 11.31 -11.17 -0.91
CA ASP A 78 12.22 -10.34 -0.12
C ASP A 78 13.68 -10.46 -0.60
N GLN A 79 14.14 -11.70 -0.84
CA GLN A 79 15.51 -11.98 -1.30
C GLN A 79 15.81 -11.28 -2.63
N GLY A 80 14.84 -11.29 -3.55
CA GLY A 80 14.98 -10.62 -4.85
C GLY A 80 15.08 -9.10 -4.70
N ILE A 81 14.24 -8.51 -3.85
CA ILE A 81 14.25 -7.07 -3.59
C ILE A 81 15.54 -6.64 -2.88
N ARG A 82 15.99 -7.40 -1.89
CA ARG A 82 17.27 -7.12 -1.21
C ARG A 82 18.45 -7.10 -2.19
N LYS A 83 18.45 -8.01 -3.15
CA LYS A 83 19.52 -8.14 -4.15
C LYS A 83 19.44 -7.07 -5.25
N SER A 84 18.27 -6.89 -5.84
CA SER A 84 18.07 -5.99 -6.99
C SER A 84 17.89 -4.53 -6.58
N LYS A 85 17.45 -4.26 -5.35
CA LYS A 85 17.00 -2.95 -4.87
C LYS A 85 15.84 -2.37 -5.68
N LYS A 86 15.05 -3.23 -6.32
CA LYS A 86 13.95 -2.84 -7.20
C LYS A 86 12.71 -3.68 -6.94
N LEU A 87 11.55 -3.05 -7.02
CA LEU A 87 10.25 -3.71 -6.94
C LEU A 87 9.20 -2.91 -7.71
N SER A 88 8.10 -3.56 -8.07
CA SER A 88 6.89 -2.88 -8.50
C SER A 88 5.80 -3.02 -7.45
N ILE A 89 4.95 -1.99 -7.35
CA ILE A 89 3.74 -1.98 -6.51
C ILE A 89 2.56 -1.89 -7.46
N ASN A 90 1.81 -2.98 -7.60
CA ASN A 90 0.66 -3.07 -8.48
C ASN A 90 -0.62 -3.04 -7.65
N LEU A 91 -1.51 -2.06 -7.86
CA LEU A 91 -2.80 -2.00 -7.20
C LEU A 91 -3.70 -3.14 -7.74
N VAL A 92 -4.39 -3.80 -6.83
CA VAL A 92 -5.29 -4.91 -7.18
C VAL A 92 -6.65 -4.36 -7.53
N SER A 93 -7.13 -4.65 -8.77
CA SER A 93 -8.51 -4.45 -9.16
C SER A 93 -9.38 -5.63 -8.70
N ARG A 94 -10.71 -5.46 -8.82
CA ARG A 94 -11.64 -6.53 -8.47
C ARG A 94 -11.44 -7.80 -9.31
N GLU A 95 -11.12 -7.62 -10.58
CA GLU A 95 -10.88 -8.71 -11.52
C GLU A 95 -9.62 -9.51 -11.24
N MET A 96 -8.64 -8.88 -10.56
CA MET A 96 -7.36 -9.52 -10.17
C MET A 96 -7.43 -10.28 -8.84
N LEU A 97 -8.56 -10.25 -8.12
CA LEU A 97 -8.64 -10.83 -6.78
C LEU A 97 -8.30 -12.32 -6.72
N PRO A 98 -8.75 -13.19 -7.67
CA PRO A 98 -8.42 -14.61 -7.63
C PRO A 98 -6.92 -14.88 -7.74
N GLU A 99 -6.24 -14.22 -8.67
CA GLU A 99 -4.80 -14.35 -8.89
C GLU A 99 -4.01 -13.74 -7.72
N ALA A 100 -4.48 -12.61 -7.18
CA ALA A 100 -3.88 -11.97 -6.01
C ALA A 100 -3.97 -12.87 -4.77
N ASP A 101 -5.13 -13.48 -4.51
CA ASP A 101 -5.30 -14.45 -3.43
C ASP A 101 -4.36 -15.64 -3.60
N TYR A 102 -4.28 -16.20 -4.80
CA TYR A 102 -3.38 -17.30 -5.10
C TYR A 102 -1.92 -16.95 -4.81
N VAL A 103 -1.39 -15.84 -5.35
CA VAL A 103 0.02 -15.47 -5.12
C VAL A 103 0.31 -15.07 -3.67
N GLY A 104 -0.70 -14.67 -2.91
CA GLY A 104 -0.62 -14.42 -1.48
C GLY A 104 -0.59 -15.70 -0.63
N SER A 105 -1.20 -16.79 -1.12
CA SER A 105 -1.38 -18.03 -0.39
C SER A 105 -0.25 -19.05 -0.57
N VAL A 106 0.56 -18.92 -1.64
CA VAL A 106 1.65 -19.85 -1.95
C VAL A 106 3.01 -19.19 -1.89
N SER A 107 4.06 -19.98 -1.58
CA SER A 107 5.44 -19.49 -1.57
C SER A 107 6.10 -19.63 -2.94
N GLY A 108 6.77 -18.57 -3.42
CA GLY A 108 7.59 -18.62 -4.64
C GLY A 108 8.81 -19.54 -4.54
N ALA A 109 9.21 -19.93 -3.32
CA ALA A 109 10.25 -20.94 -3.12
C ALA A 109 9.79 -22.37 -3.50
N SER A 110 8.48 -22.63 -3.48
CA SER A 110 7.89 -23.95 -3.73
C SER A 110 7.14 -24.01 -5.06
N VAL A 111 6.62 -22.86 -5.55
CA VAL A 111 5.78 -22.79 -6.74
C VAL A 111 6.26 -21.65 -7.64
N ASP A 112 6.41 -21.93 -8.92
CA ASP A 112 6.69 -20.87 -9.91
C ASP A 112 5.43 -20.03 -10.11
N LYS A 113 5.49 -18.76 -9.72
CA LYS A 113 4.40 -17.80 -9.84
C LYS A 113 4.56 -16.83 -11.00
N SER A 114 5.60 -16.99 -11.82
CA SER A 114 5.95 -16.01 -12.87
C SER A 114 4.83 -15.75 -13.87
N ASN A 115 4.03 -16.77 -14.20
CA ASN A 115 2.98 -16.72 -15.22
C ASN A 115 1.56 -16.56 -14.65
N VAL A 116 1.43 -16.14 -13.38
CA VAL A 116 0.09 -15.95 -12.77
C VAL A 116 -0.61 -14.71 -13.32
N PHE A 117 0.16 -13.68 -13.63
CA PHE A 117 -0.33 -12.46 -14.27
C PHE A 117 0.31 -12.28 -15.65
N ASP A 118 -0.45 -11.74 -16.60
CA ASP A 118 0.13 -11.11 -17.79
C ASP A 118 0.87 -9.85 -17.35
N TYR A 119 2.11 -9.71 -17.80
CA TYR A 119 2.97 -8.61 -17.41
C TYR A 119 4.01 -8.28 -18.47
N HIS A 120 4.55 -7.09 -18.39
CA HIS A 120 5.76 -6.68 -19.10
C HIS A 120 6.81 -6.15 -18.13
N ILE A 121 8.03 -6.01 -18.61
CA ILE A 121 9.12 -5.40 -17.83
C ILE A 121 9.14 -3.91 -18.13
N GLY A 122 9.00 -3.10 -17.08
CA GLY A 122 9.03 -1.65 -17.17
C GLY A 122 10.42 -1.08 -17.40
N GLU A 123 10.52 0.24 -17.54
CA GLU A 123 11.77 0.96 -17.86
C GLU A 123 12.84 0.79 -16.79
N LYS A 124 12.46 0.58 -15.54
CA LYS A 124 13.40 0.34 -14.42
C LYS A 124 13.74 -1.14 -14.23
N GLY A 125 13.18 -2.01 -15.07
CA GLY A 125 13.40 -3.45 -15.03
C GLY A 125 12.58 -4.19 -14.00
N THR A 126 11.47 -3.61 -13.52
CA THR A 126 10.52 -4.25 -12.63
C THR A 126 9.35 -4.83 -13.41
N PRO A 127 8.71 -5.92 -12.94
CA PRO A 127 7.56 -6.49 -13.62
C PRO A 127 6.28 -5.67 -13.32
N ILE A 128 5.56 -5.29 -14.37
CA ILE A 128 4.32 -4.49 -14.33
C ILE A 128 3.17 -5.39 -14.75
N ILE A 129 2.16 -5.54 -13.89
CA ILE A 129 0.96 -6.32 -14.21
C ILE A 129 0.07 -5.52 -15.17
N ASP A 130 -0.22 -6.07 -16.35
CA ASP A 130 -0.99 -5.39 -17.39
C ASP A 130 -2.44 -5.09 -16.97
N ALA A 131 -3.03 -5.94 -16.13
CA ALA A 131 -4.38 -5.77 -15.60
C ALA A 131 -4.47 -4.77 -14.45
N SER A 132 -3.33 -4.37 -13.84
CA SER A 132 -3.34 -3.43 -12.72
C SER A 132 -3.82 -2.04 -13.16
N PRO A 133 -4.75 -1.42 -12.43
CA PRO A 133 -5.21 -0.06 -12.74
C PRO A 133 -4.12 1.00 -12.55
N LEU A 134 -3.18 0.73 -11.62
CA LEU A 134 -2.05 1.62 -11.33
C LEU A 134 -0.87 0.80 -10.83
N THR A 135 0.30 1.03 -11.42
CA THR A 135 1.57 0.40 -11.00
C THR A 135 2.64 1.45 -10.80
N MET A 136 3.41 1.31 -9.73
CA MET A 136 4.60 2.11 -9.46
C MET A 136 5.84 1.24 -9.58
N GLU A 137 6.83 1.68 -10.37
CA GLU A 137 8.20 1.16 -10.32
C GLU A 137 8.98 1.87 -9.23
N CYS A 138 9.57 1.09 -8.34
CA CYS A 138 10.23 1.61 -7.15
C CYS A 138 11.69 1.15 -7.05
N GLU A 139 12.53 2.06 -6.58
CA GLU A 139 13.93 1.78 -6.22
C GLU A 139 14.07 1.87 -4.69
N VAL A 140 14.64 0.83 -4.08
CA VAL A 140 14.87 0.78 -2.63
C VAL A 140 16.05 1.68 -2.28
N VAL A 141 15.77 2.71 -1.50
CA VAL A 141 16.79 3.69 -1.04
C VAL A 141 17.31 3.37 0.35
N ASP A 142 16.52 2.67 1.18
CA ASP A 142 16.92 2.23 2.50
C ASP A 142 16.11 1.01 2.94
N ILE A 143 16.61 0.26 3.92
CA ILE A 143 15.92 -0.89 4.52
C ILE A 143 15.98 -0.73 6.03
N TYR A 144 14.82 -0.49 6.65
CA TYR A 144 14.69 -0.51 8.10
C TYR A 144 14.25 -1.90 8.58
N GLU A 145 15.15 -2.59 9.27
CA GLU A 145 14.88 -3.94 9.77
C GLU A 145 14.21 -3.90 11.13
N THR A 146 13.14 -4.65 11.27
CA THR A 146 12.48 -4.96 12.54
C THR A 146 12.47 -6.46 12.77
N ASP A 147 11.99 -6.92 13.95
CA ASP A 147 11.91 -8.35 14.24
C ASP A 147 11.02 -9.06 13.22
N GLY A 148 11.65 -9.88 12.38
CA GLY A 148 11.00 -10.68 11.35
C GLY A 148 10.57 -9.93 10.08
N PHE A 149 10.69 -8.60 10.01
CA PHE A 149 10.28 -7.82 8.85
C PHE A 149 11.39 -6.95 8.28
N ASP A 150 11.39 -6.84 6.96
CA ASP A 150 12.11 -5.82 6.21
C ASP A 150 11.13 -4.73 5.77
N ASN A 151 11.49 -3.50 6.11
CA ASN A 151 10.72 -2.31 5.75
C ASN A 151 11.51 -1.59 4.66
N PHE A 152 11.17 -1.84 3.41
CA PHE A 152 11.81 -1.23 2.25
C PHE A 152 11.31 0.20 2.10
N ILE A 153 12.21 1.15 2.24
CA ILE A 153 11.97 2.57 1.96
C ILE A 153 12.30 2.80 0.50
N CYS A 154 11.32 3.18 -0.30
CA CYS A 154 11.46 3.26 -1.74
C CYS A 154 11.22 4.68 -2.26
N SER A 155 11.97 5.10 -3.27
CA SER A 155 11.59 6.18 -4.17
C SER A 155 10.75 5.61 -5.31
N VAL A 156 9.74 6.37 -5.75
CA VAL A 156 8.96 6.03 -6.95
C VAL A 156 9.66 6.63 -8.16
N ALA A 157 10.06 5.77 -9.08
CA ALA A 157 10.74 6.18 -10.31
C ALA A 157 9.76 6.46 -11.45
N ASN A 158 8.76 5.58 -11.62
CA ASN A 158 7.71 5.72 -12.63
C ASN A 158 6.35 5.29 -12.05
N THR A 159 5.28 5.92 -12.52
CA THR A 159 3.90 5.51 -12.22
C THR A 159 3.15 5.33 -13.52
N TYR A 160 2.55 4.15 -13.70
CA TYR A 160 1.74 3.79 -14.86
C TYR A 160 0.28 3.65 -14.42
N ALA A 161 -0.64 4.22 -15.20
CA ALA A 161 -2.08 4.09 -14.98
C ALA A 161 -2.78 3.72 -16.28
N ARG A 162 -3.78 2.84 -16.23
CA ARG A 162 -4.53 2.40 -17.43
C ARG A 162 -5.36 3.53 -18.04
N THR A 163 -5.94 4.37 -17.20
CA THR A 163 -6.70 5.56 -17.63
C THR A 163 -6.54 6.61 -16.54
N VAL A 164 -5.97 7.75 -16.88
CA VAL A 164 -5.84 8.88 -15.97
C VAL A 164 -6.84 9.95 -16.43
N PRO A 165 -7.78 10.39 -15.59
CA PRO A 165 -8.57 11.57 -15.88
C PRO A 165 -7.63 12.75 -16.20
N ALA A 166 -7.95 13.54 -17.21
CA ALA A 166 -7.06 14.61 -17.70
C ALA A 166 -6.72 15.65 -16.61
N ASP A 167 -7.60 15.81 -15.63
CA ASP A 167 -7.45 16.67 -14.46
C ASP A 167 -6.53 16.12 -13.35
N TRP A 168 -6.11 14.86 -13.47
CA TRP A 168 -5.16 14.21 -12.55
C TRP A 168 -3.70 14.33 -13.00
N ILE A 169 -3.48 14.79 -14.22
CA ILE A 169 -2.11 15.02 -14.72
C ILE A 169 -1.63 16.34 -14.11
N ILE A 170 -0.82 16.24 -13.07
CA ILE A 170 -0.13 17.39 -12.50
C ILE A 170 1.00 17.74 -13.46
N PRO A 171 1.01 18.94 -14.07
CA PRO A 171 2.14 19.38 -14.87
C PRO A 171 3.39 19.41 -13.96
N GLY A 172 4.46 18.76 -14.39
CA GLY A 172 5.77 18.76 -13.72
C GLY A 172 6.44 20.14 -13.77
#